data_5b9a7960800fd08c0fed6e499dd155e6
#
_entry.id   5b9a7960800fd08c0fed6e499dd155e6
#
_cell.length_a   1.000
_cell.length_b   1.000
_cell.length_c   1.000
_cell.angle_alpha   90.00
_cell.angle_beta   90.00
_cell.angle_gamma   90.00
#
_symmetry.space_group_name_H-M   'P 1'
#
loop_
_entity.id
_entity.type
_entity.pdbx_description
1 polymer ?
#
loop_
_entity_poly.entity_id
_entity_poly.type
_entity_poly.pdbx_seq_one_letter_code
_entity_poly.pdbx_strand_id
1 'polypeptide(L)'
;MNIPSINPQLRNIISGAVVDYVFMIREKEKMEVGPNTEKIADVECYIDDEWNQEETMKGMSIENARAWWHKLVHNGYERITTP
;
A
#
# COMPACT_ATOMS: atom_id res chain seq x y z
N MET A 1 -20.90 8.25 -13.05
CA MET A 1 -19.76 7.56 -13.06
C MET A 1 -19.13 7.42 -11.73
N ASN A 2 -18.54 6.43 -11.57
CA ASN A 2 -17.95 6.18 -10.34
C ASN A 2 -16.62 6.73 -10.25
N ILE A 3 -16.20 6.95 -9.13
CA ILE A 3 -14.88 7.30 -8.88
C ILE A 3 -14.14 6.08 -8.50
N PRO A 4 -13.18 5.72 -9.26
CA PRO A 4 -12.39 4.58 -8.87
C PRO A 4 -11.76 4.87 -7.55
N SER A 5 -11.69 3.90 -6.75
CA SER A 5 -11.00 4.05 -5.49
C SER A 5 -9.58 4.41 -5.80
N ILE A 6 -9.18 5.53 -5.31
CA ILE A 6 -7.82 5.97 -5.47
C ILE A 6 -7.03 5.37 -4.35
N ASN A 7 -6.18 4.45 -4.67
CA ASN A 7 -5.33 3.85 -3.68
C ASN A 7 -4.23 4.83 -3.30
N PRO A 8 -4.03 5.07 -2.03
CA PRO A 8 -2.94 5.95 -1.61
C PRO A 8 -1.60 5.43 -2.11
N GLN A 9 -0.80 6.34 -2.62
CA GLN A 9 0.49 6.01 -3.19
C GLN A 9 1.54 6.97 -2.68
N LEU A 10 2.67 6.42 -2.27
CA LEU A 10 3.82 7.20 -1.82
C LEU A 10 4.98 7.01 -2.79
N ARG A 11 5.65 8.10 -3.10
CA ARG A 11 6.78 8.08 -4.04
C ARG A 11 7.99 8.77 -3.46
N ASN A 12 9.15 8.21 -3.76
CA ASN A 12 10.42 8.86 -3.49
C ASN A 12 11.37 8.54 -4.63
N ILE A 13 12.43 9.32 -4.72
CA ILE A 13 13.50 9.06 -5.68
C ILE A 13 14.72 8.64 -4.89
N ILE A 14 15.18 7.42 -5.10
CA ILE A 14 16.30 6.86 -4.37
C ILE A 14 17.36 6.44 -5.37
N SER A 15 18.52 7.03 -5.27
CA SER A 15 19.64 6.74 -6.17
C SER A 15 19.26 6.86 -7.64
N GLY A 16 18.40 7.83 -7.96
CA GLY A 16 17.95 8.06 -9.31
C GLY A 16 16.79 7.21 -9.78
N ALA A 17 16.34 6.25 -8.97
CA ALA A 17 15.20 5.42 -9.32
C ALA A 17 13.93 5.93 -8.65
N VAL A 18 12.81 5.87 -9.36
CA VAL A 18 11.51 6.27 -8.81
C VAL A 18 10.91 5.06 -8.09
N VAL A 19 10.75 5.18 -6.78
CA VAL A 19 10.22 4.10 -5.96
C VAL A 19 8.83 4.46 -5.49
N ASP A 20 7.86 3.64 -5.83
CA ASP A 20 6.46 3.84 -5.46
C ASP A 20 5.96 2.71 -4.58
N TYR A 21 5.20 3.08 -3.54
CA TYR A 21 4.46 2.12 -2.73
C TYR A 21 2.98 2.43 -2.85
N VAL A 22 2.21 1.45 -3.27
CA VAL A 22 0.76 1.60 -3.45
C VAL A 22 0.06 0.79 -2.37
N PHE A 23 -0.77 1.46 -1.58
CA PHE A 23 -1.49 0.82 -0.48
C PHE A 23 -2.92 0.52 -0.91
N MET A 24 -3.32 -0.74 -0.79
CA MET A 24 -4.67 -1.17 -1.15
C MET A 24 -5.30 -1.87 0.03
N ILE A 25 -6.53 -1.49 0.35
CA ILE A 25 -7.25 -2.07 1.47
C ILE A 25 -8.34 -2.98 0.93
N ARG A 26 -8.42 -4.18 1.47
CA ARG A 26 -9.45 -5.13 1.12
C ARG A 26 -9.96 -5.85 2.35
N GLU A 27 -11.08 -6.54 2.21
CA GLU A 27 -11.63 -7.31 3.30
C GLU A 27 -11.29 -8.77 3.11
N LYS A 28 -10.95 -9.41 4.20
CA LYS A 28 -10.65 -10.84 4.21
C LYS A 28 -11.59 -11.52 5.18
N GLU A 29 -12.15 -12.65 4.77
CA GLU A 29 -12.99 -13.44 5.66
C GLU A 29 -12.14 -14.07 6.75
N LYS A 30 -12.65 -14.00 7.97
CA LYS A 30 -12.04 -14.69 9.08
C LYS A 30 -12.56 -16.11 9.11
N MET A 31 -11.68 -17.05 9.39
CA MET A 31 -12.04 -18.46 9.51
C MET A 31 -12.63 -18.76 10.88
N GLU A 32 -13.30 -17.81 11.49
CA GLU A 32 -13.87 -18.01 12.79
C GLU A 32 -15.37 -18.22 12.66
N VAL A 33 -16.00 -18.55 13.76
CA VAL A 33 -17.45 -18.79 13.77
C VAL A 33 -18.17 -17.52 13.41
N GLY A 34 -19.02 -17.59 12.38
CA GLY A 34 -19.82 -16.48 11.95
C GLY A 34 -19.22 -15.74 10.75
N PRO A 35 -20.01 -14.89 10.10
CA PRO A 35 -19.56 -14.16 8.92
C PRO A 35 -18.77 -12.93 9.34
N ASN A 36 -17.55 -13.13 9.77
CA ASN A 36 -16.69 -12.04 10.17
C ASN A 36 -15.66 -11.76 9.10
N THR A 37 -15.43 -10.48 8.86
CA THR A 37 -14.36 -10.07 7.96
C THR A 37 -13.44 -9.13 8.70
N GLU A 38 -12.22 -9.03 8.23
CA GLU A 38 -11.28 -8.04 8.74
C GLU A 38 -10.68 -7.29 7.57
N LYS A 39 -10.31 -6.05 7.81
CA LYS A 39 -9.63 -5.27 6.79
C LYS A 39 -8.15 -5.53 6.85
N ILE A 40 -7.57 -5.78 5.70
CA ILE A 40 -6.13 -5.96 5.57
C ILE A 40 -5.65 -5.08 4.44
N ALA A 41 -4.36 -4.87 4.38
CA ALA A 41 -3.75 -4.04 3.37
C ALA A 41 -2.74 -4.83 2.57
N ASP A 42 -2.73 -4.59 1.27
CA ASP A 42 -1.66 -5.05 0.41
C ASP A 42 -0.84 -3.82 0.03
N VAL A 43 0.47 -3.94 0.10
CA VAL A 43 1.36 -2.84 -0.26
C VAL A 43 2.24 -3.31 -1.40
N GLU A 44 2.03 -2.72 -2.57
CA GLU A 44 2.81 -3.06 -3.74
C GLU A 44 3.90 -2.04 -3.96
N CYS A 45 5.08 -2.52 -4.30
CA CYS A 45 6.22 -1.67 -4.59
C CYS A 45 6.54 -1.70 -6.08
N TYR A 46 6.78 -0.52 -6.64
CA TYR A 46 7.18 -0.37 -8.03
C TYR A 46 8.45 0.44 -8.08
N ILE A 47 9.40 -0.02 -8.87
CA ILE A 47 10.65 0.72 -9.08
C ILE A 47 10.73 1.02 -10.57
N ASP A 48 10.76 2.32 -10.92
CA ASP A 48 10.72 2.78 -12.30
C ASP A 48 9.55 2.15 -13.07
N ASP A 49 8.37 2.14 -12.41
CA ASP A 49 7.13 1.60 -12.94
C ASP A 49 7.12 0.07 -13.13
N GLU A 50 8.13 -0.62 -12.66
CA GLU A 50 8.16 -2.07 -12.69
C GLU A 50 7.85 -2.65 -11.32
N TRP A 51 6.94 -3.61 -11.28
CA TRP A 51 6.54 -4.26 -10.04
C TRP A 51 7.72 -4.99 -9.42
N ASN A 52 7.95 -4.71 -8.14
CA ASN A 52 9.01 -5.35 -7.39
C ASN A 52 8.40 -6.33 -6.39
N GLN A 53 8.46 -7.60 -6.70
CA GLN A 53 7.85 -8.63 -5.88
C GLN A 53 8.52 -8.75 -4.50
N GLU A 54 9.82 -8.53 -4.43
CA GLU A 54 10.55 -8.68 -3.17
C GLU A 54 10.11 -7.69 -2.11
N GLU A 55 9.72 -6.49 -2.53
CA GLU A 55 9.29 -5.44 -1.62
C GLU A 55 7.78 -5.35 -1.48
N THR A 56 7.03 -6.19 -2.20
CA THR A 56 5.58 -6.22 -2.13
C THR A 56 5.14 -7.06 -0.94
N MET A 57 4.24 -6.50 -0.13
CA MET A 57 3.71 -7.19 1.04
C MET A 57 2.21 -7.34 0.92
N LYS A 58 1.70 -8.53 1.17
CA LYS A 58 0.28 -8.81 1.08
C LYS A 58 -0.27 -9.31 2.40
N GLY A 59 -1.53 -8.95 2.69
CA GLY A 59 -2.19 -9.44 3.89
C GLY A 59 -1.69 -8.79 5.17
N MET A 60 -1.23 -7.55 5.08
CA MET A 60 -0.73 -6.83 6.23
C MET A 60 -1.89 -6.30 7.07
N SER A 61 -1.76 -6.32 8.39
CA SER A 61 -2.77 -5.71 9.23
C SER A 61 -2.83 -4.20 8.98
N ILE A 62 -3.99 -3.60 9.23
CA ILE A 62 -4.13 -2.16 9.03
C ILE A 62 -3.17 -1.39 9.94
N GLU A 63 -2.97 -1.86 11.17
CA GLU A 63 -2.01 -1.22 12.07
C GLU A 63 -0.61 -1.23 11.51
N ASN A 64 -0.18 -2.38 10.98
CA ASN A 64 1.15 -2.49 10.41
C ASN A 64 1.27 -1.64 9.14
N ALA A 65 0.22 -1.58 8.34
CA ALA A 65 0.22 -0.77 7.14
C ALA A 65 0.35 0.71 7.48
N ARG A 66 -0.33 1.16 8.53
CA ARG A 66 -0.20 2.55 9.00
C ARG A 66 1.21 2.85 9.48
N ALA A 67 1.78 1.94 10.25
CA ALA A 67 3.15 2.11 10.73
C ALA A 67 4.13 2.20 9.56
N TRP A 68 3.93 1.37 8.56
CA TRP A 68 4.76 1.39 7.36
C TRP A 68 4.60 2.69 6.59
N TRP A 69 3.36 3.16 6.45
CA TRP A 69 3.07 4.43 5.81
C TRP A 69 3.82 5.58 6.49
N HIS A 70 3.71 5.67 7.82
CA HIS A 70 4.38 6.72 8.56
C HIS A 70 5.90 6.65 8.44
N LYS A 71 6.43 5.44 8.43
CA LYS A 71 7.86 5.24 8.26
C LYS A 71 8.32 5.75 6.90
N LEU A 72 7.56 5.45 5.85
CA LEU A 72 7.89 5.91 4.52
C LEU A 72 7.84 7.43 4.42
N VAL A 73 6.79 8.03 4.96
CA VAL A 73 6.67 9.49 4.96
C VAL A 73 7.83 10.12 5.73
N HIS A 74 8.20 9.53 6.86
CA HIS A 74 9.33 10.02 7.64
C HIS A 74 10.64 9.92 6.87
N ASN A 75 10.75 8.96 5.97
CA ASN A 75 11.94 8.77 5.16
C ASN A 75 11.92 9.57 3.86
N GLY A 76 10.99 10.49 3.69
CA GLY A 76 10.98 11.38 2.55
C GLY A 76 10.06 11.00 1.41
N TYR A 77 9.23 9.97 1.59
CA TYR A 77 8.23 9.62 0.58
C TYR A 77 7.10 10.62 0.61
N GLU A 78 6.61 11.01 -0.56
CA GLU A 78 5.53 11.98 -0.67
C GLU A 78 4.31 11.32 -1.29
N ARG A 79 3.14 11.74 -0.80
CA ARG A 79 1.90 11.21 -1.34
C ARG A 79 1.67 11.77 -2.73
N ILE A 80 1.35 10.86 -3.65
CA ILE A 80 1.01 11.23 -5.01
C ILE A 80 -0.49 11.16 -5.16
N THR A 81 -1.06 12.25 -5.66
CA THR A 81 -2.47 12.29 -5.96
C THR A 81 -2.61 12.19 -7.46
N THR A 82 -3.30 11.16 -7.90
CA THR A 82 -3.58 11.00 -9.31
C THR A 82 -4.86 11.73 -9.63
N PRO A 83 -4.87 12.59 -10.64
CA PRO A 83 -6.08 13.31 -11.01
C PRO A 83 -7.16 12.39 -11.55
#